data_469f0a6f50d441697202a88b28d9a566
#
_entry.id   469f0a6f50d441697202a88b28d9a566
#
_cell.length_a   1.000
_cell.length_b   1.000
_cell.length_c   1.000
_cell.angle_alpha   90.00
_cell.angle_beta   90.00
_cell.angle_gamma   90.00
#
_symmetry.space_group_name_H-M   'P 1'
#
loop_
_entity.id
_entity.type
_entity.pdbx_description
1 polymer ?
#
loop_
_entity_poly.entity_id
_entity_poly.type
_entity_poly.pdbx_seq_one_letter_code
_entity_poly.pdbx_strand_id
1 'polypeptide(L)'
;SNMFYTVTLPATLWFFDKAKTDDKILFIDARNIFTQIDRAHREFSEEHIQNIAIISQLHKGRREKFVQLIDRYFAAGMERLVENKARVEPVSSQLLEVLDDAGGKQAVGELVQQWATLAKLKTRYAQYQGKHADETAVDKKNKAQQQLREAFDPFFAALHDGLKHLDKVVRQ
;
A
#
# COMPACT_ATOMS: atom_id res chain seq x y z
N SER A 1 -10.51 -8.95 -19.46
CA SER A 1 -11.07 -7.63 -19.69
C SER A 1 -12.52 -7.67 -20.18
N ASN A 2 -13.49 -7.77 -19.34
CA ASN A 2 -14.93 -7.71 -19.71
C ASN A 2 -15.45 -6.30 -19.39
N MET A 3 -14.99 -5.30 -20.11
CA MET A 3 -15.44 -3.91 -19.93
C MET A 3 -16.90 -3.73 -20.39
N PHE A 4 -17.33 -4.55 -21.34
CA PHE A 4 -18.70 -4.58 -21.83
C PHE A 4 -19.37 -5.87 -21.39
N TYR A 5 -20.60 -5.78 -20.92
CA TYR A 5 -21.36 -6.92 -20.36
C TYR A 5 -21.55 -8.09 -21.36
N THR A 6 -21.54 -7.80 -22.64
CA THR A 6 -21.86 -8.78 -23.68
C THR A 6 -20.67 -9.22 -24.53
N VAL A 7 -19.49 -8.62 -24.34
CA VAL A 7 -18.34 -8.86 -25.23
C VAL A 7 -17.04 -8.93 -24.44
N THR A 8 -16.29 -10.00 -24.61
CA THR A 8 -15.00 -10.24 -23.95
C THR A 8 -13.80 -9.54 -24.62
N LEU A 9 -14.04 -8.52 -25.42
CA LEU A 9 -12.98 -7.80 -26.13
C LEU A 9 -12.25 -6.80 -25.22
N PRO A 10 -10.93 -6.68 -25.34
CA PRO A 10 -10.19 -5.60 -24.70
C PRO A 10 -10.55 -4.27 -25.38
N ALA A 11 -10.78 -3.24 -24.57
CA ALA A 11 -11.03 -1.89 -25.05
C ALA A 11 -9.82 -1.00 -24.75
N THR A 12 -9.45 -0.14 -25.71
CA THR A 12 -8.44 0.90 -25.53
C THR A 12 -9.11 2.26 -25.74
N LEU A 13 -8.94 3.15 -24.79
CA LEU A 13 -9.43 4.53 -24.89
C LEU A 13 -8.29 5.44 -25.35
N TRP A 14 -8.53 6.21 -26.38
CA TRP A 14 -7.60 7.18 -26.94
C TRP A 14 -8.07 8.59 -26.60
N PHE A 15 -7.21 9.36 -25.95
CA PHE A 15 -7.46 10.76 -25.62
C PHE A 15 -6.50 11.64 -26.41
N PHE A 16 -7.04 12.56 -27.20
CA PHE A 16 -6.28 13.51 -27.99
C PHE A 16 -6.48 14.92 -27.43
N ASP A 17 -5.37 15.58 -27.13
CA ASP A 17 -5.37 16.97 -26.64
C ASP A 17 -4.69 17.88 -27.69
N LYS A 18 -5.49 18.73 -28.33
CA LYS A 18 -4.98 19.68 -29.33
C LYS A 18 -4.14 20.81 -28.73
N ALA A 19 -4.30 21.08 -27.41
CA ALA A 19 -3.54 22.08 -26.68
C ALA A 19 -2.24 21.53 -26.08
N LYS A 20 -1.90 20.28 -26.34
CA LYS A 20 -0.68 19.65 -25.86
C LYS A 20 0.56 20.36 -26.40
N THR A 21 1.48 20.70 -25.51
CA THR A 21 2.71 21.46 -25.84
C THR A 21 3.97 20.59 -25.80
N ASP A 22 3.88 19.34 -25.33
CA ASP A 22 4.99 18.39 -25.26
C ASP A 22 4.71 17.18 -26.18
N ASP A 23 5.72 16.34 -26.40
CA ASP A 23 5.67 15.12 -27.19
C ASP A 23 5.47 13.85 -26.36
N LYS A 24 5.30 13.95 -25.04
CA LYS A 24 5.15 12.81 -24.12
C LYS A 24 3.79 12.16 -24.27
N ILE A 25 3.74 10.85 -24.37
CA ILE A 25 2.51 10.06 -24.42
C ILE A 25 2.39 9.27 -23.11
N LEU A 26 1.22 9.37 -22.45
CA LEU A 26 0.93 8.56 -21.28
C LEU A 26 0.19 7.28 -21.69
N PHE A 27 0.74 6.14 -21.32
CA PHE A 27 0.09 4.84 -21.43
C PHE A 27 -0.30 4.35 -20.03
N ILE A 28 -1.56 3.98 -19.86
CA ILE A 28 -2.06 3.37 -18.61
C ILE A 28 -2.58 1.98 -18.92
N ASP A 29 -1.90 0.95 -18.39
CA ASP A 29 -2.38 -0.43 -18.48
C ASP A 29 -3.32 -0.73 -17.30
N ALA A 30 -4.61 -0.70 -17.57
CA ALA A 30 -5.65 -0.96 -16.57
C ALA A 30 -6.22 -2.39 -16.63
N ARG A 31 -5.57 -3.33 -17.35
CA ARG A 31 -6.10 -4.69 -17.54
C ARG A 31 -6.31 -5.45 -16.25
N ASN A 32 -5.48 -5.18 -15.24
CA ASN A 32 -5.52 -5.83 -13.93
C ASN A 32 -6.06 -4.91 -12.82
N ILE A 33 -6.57 -3.73 -13.18
CA ILE A 33 -7.18 -2.79 -12.24
C ILE A 33 -8.68 -2.96 -12.31
N PHE A 34 -9.26 -3.76 -11.42
CA PHE A 34 -10.72 -3.96 -11.35
C PHE A 34 -11.10 -4.58 -10.02
N THR A 35 -12.37 -4.40 -9.64
CA THR A 35 -13.05 -5.16 -8.60
C THR A 35 -13.94 -6.19 -9.26
N GLN A 36 -13.80 -7.46 -8.88
CA GLN A 36 -14.66 -8.53 -9.34
C GLN A 36 -15.95 -8.49 -8.52
N ILE A 37 -17.08 -8.17 -9.13
CA ILE A 37 -18.38 -8.12 -8.48
C ILE A 37 -18.99 -9.51 -8.45
N ASP A 38 -18.99 -10.19 -9.60
CA ASP A 38 -19.43 -11.57 -9.74
C ASP A 38 -18.60 -12.29 -10.83
N ARG A 39 -19.01 -13.48 -11.21
CA ARG A 39 -18.30 -14.31 -12.19
C ARG A 39 -18.12 -13.63 -13.56
N ALA A 40 -19.03 -12.76 -13.96
CA ALA A 40 -19.05 -12.11 -15.27
C ALA A 40 -18.74 -10.61 -15.22
N HIS A 41 -18.95 -9.95 -14.07
CA HIS A 41 -18.90 -8.50 -13.96
C HIS A 41 -17.66 -8.01 -13.23
N ARG A 42 -17.02 -7.03 -13.83
CA ARG A 42 -15.85 -6.31 -13.30
C ARG A 42 -16.09 -4.82 -13.44
N GLU A 43 -15.74 -4.08 -12.39
CA GLU A 43 -15.86 -2.63 -12.40
C GLU A 43 -14.64 -1.96 -11.81
N PHE A 44 -14.47 -0.67 -12.08
CA PHE A 44 -13.53 0.17 -11.35
C PHE A 44 -14.17 0.64 -10.05
N SER A 45 -13.50 0.39 -8.93
CA SER A 45 -13.86 1.05 -7.68
C SER A 45 -13.56 2.54 -7.76
N GLU A 46 -14.16 3.32 -6.86
CA GLU A 46 -13.83 4.76 -6.72
C GLU A 46 -12.33 4.99 -6.51
N GLU A 47 -11.67 4.12 -5.76
CA GLU A 47 -10.22 4.18 -5.56
C GLU A 47 -9.45 3.98 -6.86
N HIS A 48 -9.85 3.01 -7.69
CA HIS A 48 -9.24 2.79 -9.00
C HIS A 48 -9.39 4.01 -9.90
N ILE A 49 -10.57 4.60 -9.94
CA ILE A 49 -10.86 5.81 -10.74
C ILE A 49 -10.00 6.99 -10.27
N GLN A 50 -9.94 7.20 -8.94
CA GLN A 50 -9.12 8.27 -8.36
C GLN A 50 -7.63 8.07 -8.66
N ASN A 51 -7.11 6.86 -8.57
CA ASN A 51 -5.71 6.55 -8.86
C ASN A 51 -5.35 6.81 -10.33
N ILE A 52 -6.21 6.38 -11.27
CA ILE A 52 -6.04 6.66 -12.70
C ILE A 52 -6.07 8.17 -12.97
N ALA A 53 -7.01 8.90 -12.34
CA ALA A 53 -7.10 10.35 -12.46
C ALA A 53 -5.85 11.07 -11.92
N ILE A 54 -5.29 10.60 -10.80
CA ILE A 54 -4.05 11.14 -10.22
C ILE A 54 -2.85 10.89 -11.13
N ILE A 55 -2.73 9.71 -11.74
CA ILE A 55 -1.68 9.42 -12.74
C ILE A 55 -1.76 10.39 -13.90
N SER A 56 -2.96 10.65 -14.42
CA SER A 56 -3.18 11.64 -15.48
C SER A 56 -2.78 13.07 -15.06
N GLN A 57 -3.04 13.44 -13.81
CA GLN A 57 -2.62 14.75 -13.27
C GLN A 57 -1.10 14.86 -13.11
N LEU A 58 -0.44 13.79 -12.63
CA LEU A 58 1.01 13.71 -12.53
C LEU A 58 1.68 13.90 -13.91
N HIS A 59 1.12 13.28 -14.95
CA HIS A 59 1.59 13.48 -16.32
C HIS A 59 1.54 14.96 -16.75
N LYS A 60 0.53 15.71 -16.26
CA LYS A 60 0.37 17.16 -16.48
C LYS A 60 1.17 18.02 -15.49
N GLY A 61 2.06 17.44 -14.70
CA GLY A 61 2.87 18.13 -13.70
C GLY A 61 2.13 18.56 -12.42
N ARG A 62 0.88 18.14 -12.24
CA ARG A 62 0.05 18.47 -11.07
C ARG A 62 0.22 17.39 -10.00
N ARG A 63 0.83 17.74 -8.87
CA ARG A 63 1.26 16.79 -7.83
C ARG A 63 0.44 16.87 -6.54
N GLU A 64 -0.43 17.84 -6.39
CA GLU A 64 -1.17 18.14 -5.14
C GLU A 64 -2.01 16.94 -4.68
N LYS A 65 -2.79 16.35 -5.58
CA LYS A 65 -3.63 15.19 -5.26
C LYS A 65 -2.80 13.93 -4.99
N PHE A 66 -1.64 13.82 -5.62
CA PHE A 66 -0.73 12.71 -5.35
C PHE A 66 -0.19 12.75 -3.91
N VAL A 67 0.32 13.89 -3.44
CA VAL A 67 0.82 13.98 -2.05
C VAL A 67 -0.29 13.77 -1.02
N GLN A 68 -1.51 14.21 -1.31
CA GLN A 68 -2.68 13.93 -0.45
C GLN A 68 -3.05 12.43 -0.44
N LEU A 69 -2.93 11.75 -1.58
CA LEU A 69 -3.15 10.30 -1.66
C LEU A 69 -2.12 9.53 -0.82
N ILE A 70 -0.86 9.92 -0.91
CA ILE A 70 0.21 9.31 -0.12
C ILE A 70 -0.04 9.49 1.39
N ASP A 71 -0.49 10.65 1.85
CA ASP A 71 -0.86 10.86 3.25
C ASP A 71 -1.98 9.90 3.70
N ARG A 72 -3.01 9.73 2.87
CA ARG A 72 -4.08 8.78 3.16
C ARG A 72 -3.59 7.34 3.26
N TYR A 73 -2.67 6.94 2.39
CA TYR A 73 -2.08 5.59 2.45
C TYR A 73 -1.22 5.38 3.69
N PHE A 74 -0.45 6.37 4.12
CA PHE A 74 0.29 6.28 5.38
C PHE A 74 -0.67 6.17 6.58
N ALA A 75 -1.74 6.96 6.61
CA ALA A 75 -2.74 6.90 7.67
C ALA A 75 -3.43 5.53 7.73
N ALA A 76 -3.97 5.06 6.60
CA ALA A 76 -4.63 3.77 6.51
C ALA A 76 -3.67 2.60 6.80
N GLY A 77 -2.42 2.70 6.33
CA GLY A 77 -1.38 1.71 6.62
C GLY A 77 -1.05 1.62 8.11
N MET A 78 -0.91 2.78 8.77
CA MET A 78 -0.64 2.82 10.21
C MET A 78 -1.81 2.27 11.04
N GLU A 79 -3.04 2.61 10.70
CA GLU A 79 -4.25 2.09 11.34
C GLU A 79 -4.30 0.56 11.24
N ARG A 80 -4.14 0.02 10.03
CA ARG A 80 -4.11 -1.44 9.80
C ARG A 80 -2.97 -2.14 10.55
N LEU A 81 -1.79 -1.53 10.65
CA LEU A 81 -0.69 -2.10 11.42
C LEU A 81 -1.02 -2.19 12.91
N VAL A 82 -1.68 -1.19 13.46
CA VAL A 82 -2.12 -1.19 14.87
C VAL A 82 -3.17 -2.28 15.12
N GLU A 83 -4.18 -2.38 14.27
CA GLU A 83 -5.21 -3.40 14.34
C GLU A 83 -4.62 -4.81 14.19
N ASN A 84 -3.76 -5.01 13.18
CA ASN A 84 -3.13 -6.30 12.93
C ASN A 84 -2.24 -6.73 14.11
N LYS A 85 -1.49 -5.80 14.70
CA LYS A 85 -0.71 -6.11 15.90
C LYS A 85 -1.60 -6.63 17.02
N ALA A 86 -2.70 -5.96 17.32
CA ALA A 86 -3.63 -6.36 18.36
C ALA A 86 -4.25 -7.75 18.12
N ARG A 87 -4.40 -8.16 16.86
CA ARG A 87 -4.90 -9.50 16.49
C ARG A 87 -3.81 -10.57 16.56
N VAL A 88 -2.58 -10.24 16.18
CA VAL A 88 -1.46 -11.17 16.08
C VAL A 88 -0.84 -11.48 17.45
N GLU A 89 -0.78 -10.51 18.36
CA GLU A 89 -0.17 -10.70 19.69
C GLU A 89 -0.74 -11.89 20.48
N PRO A 90 -2.08 -12.02 20.67
CA PRO A 90 -2.62 -13.15 21.45
C PRO A 90 -2.39 -14.49 20.73
N VAL A 91 -2.50 -14.52 19.40
CA VAL A 91 -2.26 -15.73 18.59
C VAL A 91 -0.79 -16.16 18.67
N SER A 92 0.13 -15.21 18.59
CA SER A 92 1.57 -15.50 18.72
C SER A 92 1.92 -16.07 20.10
N SER A 93 1.32 -15.55 21.17
CA SER A 93 1.51 -16.07 22.52
C SER A 93 1.02 -17.50 22.64
N GLN A 94 -0.19 -17.79 22.14
CA GLN A 94 -0.74 -19.15 22.12
C GLN A 94 0.11 -20.12 21.28
N LEU A 95 0.61 -19.69 20.13
CA LEU A 95 1.49 -20.50 19.29
C LEU A 95 2.80 -20.87 20.01
N LEU A 96 3.40 -19.92 20.75
CA LEU A 96 4.63 -20.18 21.51
C LEU A 96 4.42 -21.20 22.64
N GLU A 97 3.20 -21.30 23.19
CA GLU A 97 2.85 -22.30 24.20
C GLU A 97 2.67 -23.72 23.65
N VAL A 98 2.09 -23.83 22.43
CA VAL A 98 1.73 -25.15 21.86
C VAL A 98 2.75 -25.71 20.89
N LEU A 99 3.65 -24.89 20.34
CA LEU A 99 4.70 -25.35 19.43
C LEU A 99 5.79 -26.08 20.23
N ASP A 100 6.09 -27.32 19.87
CA ASP A 100 7.22 -28.07 20.42
C ASP A 100 8.49 -27.90 19.59
N ASP A 101 8.33 -27.61 18.29
CA ASP A 101 9.43 -27.44 17.35
C ASP A 101 10.22 -26.14 17.59
N ALA A 102 11.55 -26.26 17.66
CA ALA A 102 12.44 -25.13 17.89
C ALA A 102 12.42 -24.11 16.75
N GLY A 103 12.30 -24.57 15.50
CA GLY A 103 12.22 -23.71 14.32
C GLY A 103 10.96 -22.88 14.30
N GLY A 104 9.82 -23.48 14.65
CA GLY A 104 8.55 -22.79 14.80
C GLY A 104 8.57 -21.72 15.89
N LYS A 105 9.11 -22.06 17.08
CA LYS A 105 9.29 -21.09 18.18
C LYS A 105 10.17 -19.91 17.76
N GLN A 106 11.27 -20.17 17.05
CA GLN A 106 12.14 -19.11 16.55
C GLN A 106 11.40 -18.20 15.56
N ALA A 107 10.70 -18.76 14.56
CA ALA A 107 9.98 -17.99 13.56
C ALA A 107 8.88 -17.10 14.17
N VAL A 108 8.12 -17.60 15.15
CA VAL A 108 7.13 -16.80 15.89
C VAL A 108 7.82 -15.72 16.72
N GLY A 109 8.93 -16.04 17.39
CA GLY A 109 9.70 -15.07 18.19
C GLY A 109 10.23 -13.91 17.35
N GLU A 110 10.77 -14.18 16.16
CA GLU A 110 11.23 -13.17 15.20
C GLU A 110 10.08 -12.26 14.76
N LEU A 111 8.91 -12.82 14.47
CA LEU A 111 7.71 -12.03 14.12
C LEU A 111 7.26 -11.13 15.26
N VAL A 112 7.24 -11.63 16.51
CA VAL A 112 6.91 -10.85 17.71
C VAL A 112 7.89 -9.71 17.91
N GLN A 113 9.19 -9.95 17.76
CA GLN A 113 10.22 -8.92 17.83
C GLN A 113 10.02 -7.85 16.77
N GLN A 114 9.69 -8.24 15.54
CA GLN A 114 9.39 -7.29 14.46
C GLN A 114 8.19 -6.42 14.82
N TRP A 115 7.11 -6.99 15.36
CA TRP A 115 5.95 -6.21 15.83
C TRP A 115 6.30 -5.24 16.98
N ALA A 116 7.27 -5.54 17.81
CA ALA A 116 7.74 -4.63 18.87
C ALA A 116 8.34 -3.34 18.27
N THR A 117 8.92 -3.41 17.06
CA THR A 117 9.50 -2.22 16.39
C THR A 117 8.43 -1.25 15.87
N LEU A 118 7.15 -1.64 15.81
CA LEU A 118 6.04 -0.77 15.41
C LEU A 118 5.95 0.52 16.26
N ALA A 119 6.38 0.47 17.53
CA ALA A 119 6.40 1.66 18.40
C ALA A 119 7.30 2.77 17.82
N LYS A 120 8.46 2.41 17.27
CA LYS A 120 9.36 3.36 16.59
C LYS A 120 8.73 3.95 15.36
N LEU A 121 8.04 3.13 14.56
CA LEU A 121 7.34 3.59 13.37
C LEU A 121 6.20 4.55 13.71
N LYS A 122 5.42 4.26 14.76
CA LYS A 122 4.38 5.16 15.28
C LYS A 122 4.95 6.52 15.68
N THR A 123 6.08 6.54 16.36
CA THR A 123 6.75 7.78 16.75
C THR A 123 7.19 8.59 15.53
N ARG A 124 7.77 7.94 14.52
CA ARG A 124 8.15 8.59 13.26
C ARG A 124 6.94 9.16 12.52
N TYR A 125 5.86 8.39 12.45
CA TYR A 125 4.62 8.84 11.82
C TYR A 125 4.00 10.03 12.57
N ALA A 126 3.94 10.00 13.92
CA ALA A 126 3.45 11.11 14.71
C ALA A 126 4.29 12.39 14.53
N GLN A 127 5.63 12.26 14.45
CA GLN A 127 6.52 13.38 14.14
C GLN A 127 6.27 13.96 12.75
N TYR A 128 6.02 13.09 11.76
CA TYR A 128 5.65 13.52 10.42
C TYR A 128 4.33 14.29 10.44
N GLN A 129 3.30 13.75 11.07
CA GLN A 129 1.99 14.43 11.19
C GLN A 129 2.13 15.80 11.88
N GLY A 130 2.81 15.87 13.01
CA GLY A 130 2.98 17.12 13.77
C GLY A 130 3.74 18.22 13.02
N LYS A 131 4.60 17.85 12.03
CA LYS A 131 5.40 18.82 11.28
C LYS A 131 4.84 19.13 9.89
N HIS A 132 4.12 18.21 9.27
CA HIS A 132 3.80 18.27 7.84
C HIS A 132 2.33 18.01 7.51
N ALA A 133 1.42 17.84 8.50
CA ALA A 133 0.00 17.65 8.23
C ALA A 133 -0.55 18.81 7.39
N ASP A 134 -0.26 20.06 7.81
CA ASP A 134 -0.75 21.29 7.18
C ASP A 134 0.23 21.89 6.15
N GLU A 135 1.28 21.15 5.77
CA GLU A 135 2.24 21.63 4.76
C GLU A 135 1.57 21.68 3.38
N THR A 136 1.49 22.87 2.82
CA THR A 136 0.89 23.14 1.51
C THR A 136 1.89 23.15 0.37
N ALA A 137 3.19 23.33 0.67
CA ALA A 137 4.24 23.30 -0.34
C ALA A 137 4.50 21.84 -0.77
N VAL A 138 4.01 21.49 -1.97
CA VAL A 138 4.03 20.13 -2.54
C VAL A 138 5.41 19.47 -2.47
N ASP A 139 6.47 20.21 -2.83
CA ASP A 139 7.83 19.64 -2.85
C ASP A 139 8.37 19.33 -1.45
N LYS A 140 8.08 20.21 -0.46
CA LYS A 140 8.45 19.95 0.93
C LYS A 140 7.69 18.76 1.50
N LYS A 141 6.38 18.70 1.23
CA LYS A 141 5.55 17.58 1.67
C LYS A 141 6.00 16.26 1.04
N ASN A 142 6.24 16.24 -0.26
CA ASN A 142 6.74 15.06 -0.96
C ASN A 142 8.10 14.59 -0.42
N LYS A 143 9.02 15.50 -0.13
CA LYS A 143 10.32 15.17 0.48
C LYS A 143 10.15 14.54 1.86
N ALA A 144 9.26 15.11 2.70
CA ALA A 144 8.95 14.56 4.01
C ALA A 144 8.30 13.17 3.93
N GLN A 145 7.42 12.95 2.95
CA GLN A 145 6.83 11.64 2.66
C GLN A 145 7.88 10.60 2.24
N GLN A 146 8.87 10.98 1.42
CA GLN A 146 9.98 10.10 1.07
C GLN A 146 10.79 9.69 2.30
N GLN A 147 11.10 10.64 3.19
CA GLN A 147 11.80 10.35 4.45
C GLN A 147 10.99 9.43 5.39
N LEU A 148 9.65 9.61 5.42
CA LEU A 148 8.78 8.72 6.17
C LEU A 148 8.78 7.30 5.59
N ARG A 149 8.76 7.18 4.27
CA ARG A 149 8.83 5.91 3.55
C ARG A 149 10.10 5.12 3.90
N GLU A 150 11.23 5.78 4.08
CA GLU A 150 12.49 5.15 4.51
C GLU A 150 12.36 4.42 5.87
N ALA A 151 11.38 4.81 6.71
CA ALA A 151 11.08 4.11 7.94
C ALA A 151 10.04 2.99 7.75
N PHE A 152 9.09 3.16 6.84
CA PHE A 152 8.04 2.17 6.55
C PHE A 152 8.58 0.99 5.74
N ASP A 153 9.34 1.22 4.68
CA ASP A 153 9.79 0.16 3.76
C ASP A 153 10.58 -0.94 4.48
N PRO A 154 11.58 -0.67 5.35
CA PRO A 154 12.28 -1.71 6.08
C PRO A 154 11.38 -2.47 7.05
N PHE A 155 10.41 -1.79 7.70
CA PHE A 155 9.46 -2.44 8.58
C PHE A 155 8.59 -3.46 7.83
N PHE A 156 8.04 -3.06 6.69
CA PHE A 156 7.21 -3.95 5.87
C PHE A 156 8.02 -5.09 5.26
N ALA A 157 9.25 -4.84 4.81
CA ALA A 157 10.12 -5.88 4.29
C ALA A 157 10.40 -6.94 5.37
N ALA A 158 10.81 -6.53 6.57
CA ALA A 158 11.08 -7.44 7.66
C ALA A 158 9.83 -8.19 8.14
N LEU A 159 8.65 -7.54 8.19
CA LEU A 159 7.39 -8.19 8.51
C LEU A 159 7.01 -9.25 7.46
N HIS A 160 7.19 -8.94 6.18
CA HIS A 160 6.93 -9.85 5.07
C HIS A 160 7.85 -11.08 5.15
N ASP A 161 9.13 -10.88 5.38
CA ASP A 161 10.12 -11.96 5.49
C ASP A 161 9.85 -12.86 6.70
N GLY A 162 9.48 -12.26 7.85
CA GLY A 162 9.08 -13.01 9.05
C GLY A 162 7.82 -13.86 8.82
N LEU A 163 6.80 -13.31 8.16
CA LEU A 163 5.58 -14.05 7.80
C LEU A 163 5.87 -15.18 6.82
N LYS A 164 6.72 -14.95 5.83
CA LYS A 164 7.13 -15.95 4.86
C LYS A 164 7.95 -17.08 5.50
N HIS A 165 8.81 -16.74 6.46
CA HIS A 165 9.55 -17.73 7.24
C HIS A 165 8.60 -18.60 8.06
N LEU A 166 7.66 -17.99 8.80
CA LEU A 166 6.65 -18.72 9.55
C LEU A 166 5.80 -19.64 8.67
N ASP A 167 5.31 -19.17 7.53
CA ASP A 167 4.55 -19.99 6.57
C ASP A 167 5.33 -21.20 6.09
N LYS A 168 6.63 -21.06 5.84
CA LYS A 168 7.51 -22.15 5.43
C LYS A 168 7.66 -23.19 6.54
N VAL A 169 7.83 -22.77 7.79
CA VAL A 169 8.01 -23.68 8.93
C VAL A 169 6.73 -24.43 9.27
N VAL A 170 5.57 -23.76 9.22
CA VAL A 170 4.26 -24.38 9.51
C VAL A 170 3.85 -25.42 8.45
N ARG A 171 4.34 -25.32 7.23
CA ARG A 171 4.04 -26.27 6.15
C ARG A 171 4.95 -27.50 6.10
N GLN A 172 5.99 -27.55 6.90
CA GLN A 172 6.89 -28.71 7.05
C GLN A 172 6.39 -29.66 8.13
#